data_26c9ed0a1582135953af84bba2a01631
#
_entry.id   26c9ed0a1582135953af84bba2a01631
#
_cell.length_a   1.000
_cell.length_b   1.000
_cell.length_c   1.000
_cell.angle_alpha   90.00
_cell.angle_beta   90.00
_cell.angle_gamma   90.00
#
_symmetry.space_group_name_H-M   'P 1'
#
loop_
_entity.id
_entity.type
_entity.pdbx_description
1 polymer ?
#
loop_
_entity_poly.entity_id
_entity_poly.type
_entity_poly.pdbx_seq_one_letter_code
_entity_poly.pdbx_strand_id
1 'polypeptide(L)'
;MGIRTYNPYTPSRRHMTGSDFSEITKSTPEKSLTVSKNSKAGRNAQGKITVRHRGGGAKRKYRIIDFKRYKDGIPATVKSIEYDPNRTANIALICYADGQKAYIIAPNGLQVGAVLMNGPEAEIKLGNCLPLAQIPVGTMVHNVELHPGKGGQLVRSAGNAAQLMAKEGKYATLRLPSGEMRLVPIQARATVGQVGNIDHELINIGKAGRKRHMGIRPTVRGSVMNPNDHPHGGGEGKTGIGRPGPCTPWGKPALGLKTRKKNKQSNKYIVRRRDGKALSK
;
A
#
# COMPACT_ATOMS: atom_id res chain seq x y z
N MET A 1 -14.38 9.23 8.37
CA MET A 1 -14.75 7.87 7.94
C MET A 1 -15.25 7.10 9.13
N GLY A 2 -16.25 6.25 8.97
CA GLY A 2 -16.82 5.47 10.05
C GLY A 2 -16.55 3.99 9.90
N ILE A 3 -16.42 3.31 11.03
CA ILE A 3 -16.36 1.86 11.09
C ILE A 3 -17.76 1.34 11.38
N ARG A 4 -18.31 0.53 10.47
CA ARG A 4 -19.57 -0.17 10.67
C ARG A 4 -19.33 -1.37 11.56
N THR A 5 -20.04 -1.45 12.68
CA THR A 5 -20.16 -2.62 13.55
C THR A 5 -21.39 -3.45 13.16
N TYR A 6 -21.46 -4.69 13.62
CA TYR A 6 -22.56 -5.60 13.35
C TYR A 6 -23.13 -6.18 14.64
N ASN A 7 -24.42 -6.44 14.65
CA ASN A 7 -25.06 -7.12 15.77
C ASN A 7 -24.47 -8.52 15.98
N PRO A 8 -24.25 -8.96 17.22
CA PRO A 8 -23.51 -10.19 17.57
C PRO A 8 -24.37 -11.46 17.45
N TYR A 9 -25.07 -11.66 16.35
CA TYR A 9 -25.93 -12.84 16.14
C TYR A 9 -25.15 -14.16 16.02
N THR A 10 -23.88 -14.09 15.59
CA THR A 10 -23.00 -15.26 15.45
C THR A 10 -21.62 -14.95 16.01
N PRO A 11 -20.82 -15.99 16.39
CA PRO A 11 -19.44 -15.78 16.84
C PRO A 11 -18.58 -14.93 15.89
N SER A 12 -18.76 -15.12 14.58
CA SER A 12 -18.04 -14.35 13.57
C SER A 12 -18.46 -12.88 13.54
N ARG A 13 -19.77 -12.60 13.71
CA ARG A 13 -20.31 -11.24 13.67
C ARG A 13 -19.94 -10.42 14.90
N ARG A 14 -19.73 -11.06 16.04
CA ARG A 14 -19.38 -10.39 17.30
C ARG A 14 -18.18 -9.46 17.19
N HIS A 15 -17.16 -9.87 16.45
CA HIS A 15 -15.91 -9.11 16.29
C HIS A 15 -15.72 -8.53 14.89
N MET A 16 -16.67 -8.77 13.98
CA MET A 16 -16.57 -8.30 12.62
C MET A 16 -16.85 -6.80 12.55
N THR A 17 -16.01 -6.08 11.81
CA THR A 17 -16.27 -4.69 11.44
C THR A 17 -16.09 -4.49 9.93
N GLY A 18 -16.51 -3.37 9.42
CA GLY A 18 -16.37 -3.01 8.02
C GLY A 18 -16.29 -1.50 7.84
N SER A 19 -15.89 -1.05 6.66
CA SER A 19 -16.02 0.35 6.29
C SER A 19 -17.50 0.69 6.09
N ASP A 20 -17.89 1.91 6.47
CA ASP A 20 -19.22 2.47 6.22
C ASP A 20 -19.35 3.01 4.78
N PHE A 21 -18.22 3.18 4.07
CA PHE A 21 -18.14 3.73 2.72
C PHE A 21 -18.69 5.17 2.58
N SER A 22 -18.78 5.92 3.66
CA SER A 22 -19.36 7.28 3.68
C SER A 22 -18.66 8.28 2.73
N GLU A 23 -17.36 8.09 2.49
CA GLU A 23 -16.59 8.95 1.56
C GLU A 23 -16.83 8.62 0.08
N ILE A 24 -17.43 7.46 -0.22
CA ILE A 24 -17.60 7.00 -1.60
C ILE A 24 -18.82 7.66 -2.20
N THR A 25 -18.62 8.43 -3.27
CA THR A 25 -19.67 9.16 -3.97
C THR A 25 -20.21 8.42 -5.19
N LYS A 26 -19.43 7.46 -5.74
CA LYS A 26 -19.81 6.67 -6.92
C LYS A 26 -19.36 5.22 -6.77
N SER A 27 -20.27 4.27 -7.02
CA SER A 27 -20.01 2.84 -6.91
C SER A 27 -19.51 2.19 -8.21
N THR A 28 -19.84 2.77 -9.36
CA THR A 28 -19.51 2.24 -10.68
C THR A 28 -18.24 2.90 -11.21
N PRO A 29 -17.20 2.12 -11.60
CA PRO A 29 -15.96 2.68 -12.13
C PRO A 29 -16.14 3.18 -13.57
N GLU A 30 -15.28 4.12 -13.97
CA GLU A 30 -15.16 4.58 -15.35
C GLU A 30 -14.65 3.42 -16.23
N LYS A 31 -15.45 3.04 -17.25
CA LYS A 31 -15.17 1.86 -18.09
C LYS A 31 -13.87 1.98 -18.85
N SER A 32 -13.57 3.15 -19.43
CA SER A 32 -12.36 3.42 -20.20
C SER A 32 -11.06 3.26 -19.39
N LEU A 33 -11.13 3.47 -18.07
CA LEU A 33 -10.00 3.36 -17.15
C LEU A 33 -9.93 2.01 -16.42
N THR A 34 -10.70 1.00 -16.87
CA THR A 34 -10.70 -0.33 -16.25
C THR A 34 -10.27 -1.42 -17.21
N VAL A 35 -9.39 -2.30 -16.74
CA VAL A 35 -8.94 -3.49 -17.48
C VAL A 35 -9.24 -4.76 -16.71
N SER A 36 -9.36 -5.88 -17.42
CA SER A 36 -9.50 -7.19 -16.79
C SER A 36 -8.22 -7.56 -16.02
N LYS A 37 -8.37 -8.18 -14.87
CA LYS A 37 -7.25 -8.65 -14.04
C LYS A 37 -7.35 -10.16 -13.84
N ASN A 38 -6.56 -10.92 -14.57
CA ASN A 38 -6.43 -12.35 -14.37
C ASN A 38 -5.63 -12.66 -13.11
N SER A 39 -6.11 -13.61 -12.30
CA SER A 39 -5.42 -14.05 -11.10
C SER A 39 -4.32 -15.04 -11.46
N LYS A 40 -3.07 -14.71 -11.13
CA LYS A 40 -1.93 -15.64 -11.27
C LYS A 40 -1.79 -16.60 -10.08
N ALA A 41 -2.62 -16.46 -9.04
CA ALA A 41 -2.64 -17.31 -7.84
C ALA A 41 -1.24 -17.61 -7.23
N GLY A 42 -0.36 -16.62 -7.24
CA GLY A 42 1.00 -16.72 -6.68
C GLY A 42 1.98 -17.53 -7.54
N ARG A 43 1.69 -17.81 -8.83
CA ARG A 43 2.57 -18.49 -9.76
C ARG A 43 3.44 -17.48 -10.54
N ASN A 44 4.65 -17.91 -10.86
CA ASN A 44 5.58 -17.18 -11.73
C ASN A 44 5.27 -17.46 -13.23
N ALA A 45 6.14 -16.97 -14.12
CA ALA A 45 6.02 -17.20 -15.57
C ALA A 45 6.11 -18.69 -15.97
N GLN A 46 6.82 -19.50 -15.17
CA GLN A 46 6.96 -20.95 -15.37
C GLN A 46 5.83 -21.78 -14.73
N GLY A 47 4.80 -21.15 -14.17
CA GLY A 47 3.71 -21.82 -13.47
C GLY A 47 4.04 -22.33 -12.06
N LYS A 48 5.27 -22.15 -11.56
CA LYS A 48 5.69 -22.56 -10.21
C LYS A 48 5.17 -21.59 -9.16
N ILE A 49 4.72 -22.11 -8.02
CA ILE A 49 4.27 -21.30 -6.88
C ILE A 49 5.48 -20.63 -6.23
N THR A 50 5.54 -19.28 -6.32
CA THR A 50 6.54 -18.44 -5.67
C THR A 50 6.00 -17.71 -4.46
N VAL A 51 4.68 -17.48 -4.41
CA VAL A 51 3.97 -16.89 -3.28
C VAL A 51 2.87 -17.85 -2.85
N ARG A 52 3.08 -18.55 -1.74
CA ARG A 52 2.13 -19.53 -1.19
C ARG A 52 0.85 -18.85 -0.69
N HIS A 53 -0.20 -19.65 -0.52
CA HIS A 53 -1.48 -19.25 0.06
C HIS A 53 -2.17 -18.09 -0.67
N ARG A 54 -2.03 -18.03 -1.99
CA ARG A 54 -2.73 -17.10 -2.87
C ARG A 54 -3.60 -17.86 -3.86
N GLY A 55 -4.75 -17.29 -4.22
CA GLY A 55 -5.67 -17.85 -5.21
C GLY A 55 -7.10 -17.86 -4.73
N GLY A 56 -8.02 -18.12 -5.65
CA GLY A 56 -9.45 -17.92 -5.44
C GLY A 56 -9.76 -16.42 -5.24
N GLY A 57 -10.85 -16.15 -4.57
CA GLY A 57 -11.31 -14.79 -4.30
C GLY A 57 -12.26 -14.25 -5.35
N ALA A 58 -12.82 -13.06 -5.07
CA ALA A 58 -13.75 -12.40 -5.97
C ALA A 58 -13.05 -11.92 -7.25
N LYS A 59 -13.75 -11.99 -8.39
CA LYS A 59 -13.27 -11.44 -9.65
C LYS A 59 -13.12 -9.91 -9.54
N ARG A 60 -11.99 -9.37 -9.96
CA ARG A 60 -11.67 -7.95 -9.83
C ARG A 60 -11.27 -7.36 -11.17
N LYS A 61 -11.74 -6.13 -11.44
CA LYS A 61 -11.18 -5.29 -12.50
C LYS A 61 -10.08 -4.42 -11.91
N TYR A 62 -9.04 -4.16 -12.67
CA TYR A 62 -7.98 -3.23 -12.31
C TYR A 62 -8.34 -1.83 -12.81
N ARG A 63 -8.19 -0.82 -11.94
CA ARG A 63 -8.30 0.60 -12.30
C ARG A 63 -6.92 1.11 -12.65
N ILE A 64 -6.81 1.75 -13.81
CA ILE A 64 -5.56 2.38 -14.25
C ILE A 64 -5.41 3.67 -13.45
N ILE A 65 -4.41 3.70 -12.57
CA ILE A 65 -4.12 4.87 -11.72
C ILE A 65 -2.96 5.65 -12.33
N ASP A 66 -3.14 6.96 -12.42
CA ASP A 66 -2.07 7.86 -12.79
C ASP A 66 -1.15 8.12 -11.59
N PHE A 67 -0.06 7.37 -11.51
CA PHE A 67 0.97 7.56 -10.51
C PHE A 67 2.01 8.60 -10.91
N LYS A 68 2.04 8.99 -12.19
CA LYS A 68 3.05 9.92 -12.71
C LYS A 68 2.65 11.37 -12.54
N ARG A 69 1.36 11.67 -12.71
CA ARG A 69 0.84 13.03 -12.61
C ARG A 69 1.62 14.03 -13.47
N TYR A 70 1.87 13.64 -14.76
CA TYR A 70 2.77 14.38 -15.66
C TYR A 70 2.13 15.55 -16.39
N LYS A 71 0.83 15.75 -16.30
CA LYS A 71 0.14 16.90 -16.92
C LYS A 71 0.32 18.15 -16.06
N ASP A 72 1.40 18.86 -16.31
CA ASP A 72 1.74 20.08 -15.58
C ASP A 72 0.94 21.28 -16.10
N GLY A 73 0.56 22.20 -15.22
CA GLY A 73 -0.15 23.43 -15.55
C GLY A 73 -1.63 23.25 -15.96
N ILE A 74 -2.13 22.02 -16.14
CA ILE A 74 -3.49 21.78 -16.55
C ILE A 74 -4.35 21.47 -15.31
N PRO A 75 -5.34 22.31 -14.96
CA PRO A 75 -6.21 22.07 -13.82
C PRO A 75 -7.09 20.82 -14.05
N ALA A 76 -7.31 20.06 -13.01
CA ALA A 76 -8.17 18.88 -13.01
C ALA A 76 -9.22 18.98 -11.90
N THR A 77 -10.48 18.76 -12.23
CA THR A 77 -11.59 18.77 -11.27
C THR A 77 -11.85 17.36 -10.77
N VAL A 78 -12.04 17.18 -9.47
CA VAL A 78 -12.47 15.92 -8.86
C VAL A 78 -13.93 15.68 -9.15
N LYS A 79 -14.25 14.58 -9.87
CA LYS A 79 -15.62 14.22 -10.25
C LYS A 79 -16.28 13.25 -9.29
N SER A 80 -15.51 12.29 -8.74
CA SER A 80 -16.03 11.30 -7.80
C SER A 80 -14.91 10.70 -6.97
N ILE A 81 -15.28 10.16 -5.79
CA ILE A 81 -14.43 9.30 -4.96
C ILE A 81 -14.99 7.89 -5.05
N GLU A 82 -14.15 6.91 -5.36
CA GLU A 82 -14.55 5.54 -5.69
C GLU A 82 -13.76 4.50 -4.90
N TYR A 83 -14.38 3.35 -4.69
CA TYR A 83 -13.73 2.18 -4.09
C TYR A 83 -12.90 1.42 -5.13
N ASP A 84 -11.66 1.03 -4.76
CA ASP A 84 -10.85 0.12 -5.57
C ASP A 84 -10.56 -1.20 -4.81
N PRO A 85 -11.00 -2.37 -5.31
CA PRO A 85 -10.76 -3.66 -4.67
C PRO A 85 -9.29 -4.11 -4.72
N ASN A 86 -8.41 -3.40 -5.43
CA ASN A 86 -7.01 -3.77 -5.61
C ASN A 86 -6.06 -3.06 -4.64
N ARG A 87 -6.57 -2.07 -3.91
CA ARG A 87 -5.80 -1.29 -2.93
C ARG A 87 -6.61 -1.00 -1.68
N THR A 88 -5.94 -0.59 -0.64
CA THR A 88 -6.57 -0.23 0.63
C THR A 88 -7.11 1.20 0.61
N ALA A 89 -6.49 2.10 -0.16
CA ALA A 89 -6.90 3.48 -0.32
C ALA A 89 -8.08 3.61 -1.29
N ASN A 90 -8.97 4.60 -1.06
CA ASN A 90 -9.92 5.04 -2.04
C ASN A 90 -9.21 5.77 -3.19
N ILE A 91 -9.87 5.84 -4.35
CA ILE A 91 -9.37 6.54 -5.54
C ILE A 91 -10.32 7.68 -5.90
N ALA A 92 -9.78 8.72 -6.50
CA ALA A 92 -10.58 9.83 -7.03
C ALA A 92 -10.51 9.85 -8.56
N LEU A 93 -11.66 9.97 -9.19
CA LEU A 93 -11.76 10.25 -10.62
C LEU A 93 -11.62 11.76 -10.83
N ILE A 94 -10.59 12.15 -11.56
CA ILE A 94 -10.36 13.54 -11.96
C ILE A 94 -10.60 13.71 -13.45
N CYS A 95 -11.04 14.89 -13.84
CA CYS A 95 -11.20 15.31 -15.23
C CYS A 95 -10.39 16.58 -15.45
N TYR A 96 -9.40 16.49 -16.31
CA TYR A 96 -8.60 17.64 -16.73
C TYR A 96 -9.39 18.60 -17.61
N ALA A 97 -8.95 19.86 -17.69
CA ALA A 97 -9.61 20.86 -18.52
C ALA A 97 -9.67 20.48 -20.02
N ASP A 98 -8.72 19.63 -20.47
CA ASP A 98 -8.71 19.07 -21.84
C ASP A 98 -9.68 17.89 -22.04
N GLY A 99 -10.52 17.55 -21.04
CA GLY A 99 -11.49 16.47 -21.11
C GLY A 99 -10.93 15.09 -20.76
N GLN A 100 -9.61 14.91 -20.61
CA GLN A 100 -9.04 13.62 -20.25
C GLN A 100 -9.37 13.26 -18.78
N LYS A 101 -9.85 12.04 -18.58
CA LYS A 101 -10.11 11.48 -17.25
C LYS A 101 -8.93 10.66 -16.78
N ALA A 102 -8.65 10.70 -15.47
CA ALA A 102 -7.65 9.85 -14.82
C ALA A 102 -8.09 9.49 -13.40
N TYR A 103 -7.60 8.35 -12.90
CA TYR A 103 -7.72 8.01 -11.49
C TYR A 103 -6.46 8.39 -10.73
N ILE A 104 -6.63 8.93 -9.55
CA ILE A 104 -5.54 9.20 -8.59
C ILE A 104 -5.84 8.55 -7.25
N ILE A 105 -4.85 8.44 -6.38
CA ILE A 105 -5.09 8.07 -4.98
C ILE A 105 -5.80 9.25 -4.30
N ALA A 106 -6.91 8.98 -3.62
CA ALA A 106 -7.64 10.02 -2.91
C ALA A 106 -6.92 10.37 -1.59
N PRO A 107 -6.45 11.61 -1.41
CA PRO A 107 -5.97 12.07 -0.12
C PRO A 107 -7.13 12.24 0.87
N ASN A 108 -6.79 12.20 2.15
CA ASN A 108 -7.74 12.42 3.23
C ASN A 108 -8.30 13.85 3.19
N GLY A 109 -9.62 13.98 3.27
CA GLY A 109 -10.29 15.30 3.21
C GLY A 109 -10.52 15.84 1.80
N LEU A 110 -10.19 15.08 0.74
CA LEU A 110 -10.50 15.49 -0.63
C LEU A 110 -12.01 15.51 -0.84
N GLN A 111 -12.51 16.58 -1.45
CA GLN A 111 -13.94 16.75 -1.78
C GLN A 111 -14.17 16.70 -3.29
N VAL A 112 -15.38 16.29 -3.69
CA VAL A 112 -15.85 16.38 -5.08
C VAL A 112 -15.97 17.85 -5.45
N GLY A 113 -15.56 18.20 -6.66
CA GLY A 113 -15.50 19.60 -7.14
C GLY A 113 -14.17 20.31 -6.87
N ALA A 114 -13.31 19.76 -6.00
CA ALA A 114 -11.98 20.34 -5.78
C ALA A 114 -11.17 20.39 -7.07
N VAL A 115 -10.42 21.46 -7.27
CA VAL A 115 -9.52 21.64 -8.41
C VAL A 115 -8.10 21.28 -7.95
N LEU A 116 -7.49 20.38 -8.71
CA LEU A 116 -6.13 19.89 -8.46
C LEU A 116 -5.21 20.32 -9.59
N MET A 117 -3.97 20.59 -9.24
CA MET A 117 -2.92 21.01 -10.19
C MET A 117 -1.67 20.18 -10.02
N ASN A 118 -0.92 20.01 -11.11
CA ASN A 118 0.36 19.31 -11.10
C ASN A 118 1.44 20.25 -11.62
N GLY A 119 2.68 20.00 -11.22
CA GLY A 119 3.84 20.69 -11.74
C GLY A 119 4.50 21.64 -10.75
N PRO A 120 5.58 22.29 -11.20
CA PRO A 120 6.36 23.15 -10.33
C PRO A 120 5.62 24.42 -9.87
N GLU A 121 4.70 24.93 -10.65
CA GLU A 121 3.93 26.15 -10.34
C GLU A 121 2.64 25.88 -9.55
N ALA A 122 2.36 24.60 -9.25
CA ALA A 122 1.17 24.26 -8.50
C ALA A 122 1.25 24.77 -7.05
N GLU A 123 0.16 25.30 -6.52
CA GLU A 123 0.07 25.70 -5.13
C GLU A 123 0.22 24.52 -4.17
N ILE A 124 0.69 24.77 -2.96
CA ILE A 124 0.84 23.76 -1.91
C ILE A 124 -0.52 23.49 -1.26
N LYS A 125 -1.44 22.90 -2.04
CA LYS A 125 -2.77 22.51 -1.61
C LYS A 125 -2.91 20.99 -1.58
N LEU A 126 -3.87 20.51 -0.78
CA LEU A 126 -4.18 19.09 -0.65
C LEU A 126 -4.46 18.45 -2.02
N GLY A 127 -3.75 17.36 -2.34
CA GLY A 127 -3.94 16.61 -3.58
C GLY A 127 -3.15 17.13 -4.78
N ASN A 128 -2.50 18.29 -4.69
CA ASN A 128 -1.60 18.79 -5.72
C ASN A 128 -0.29 18.01 -5.74
N CYS A 129 0.28 17.85 -6.93
CA CYS A 129 1.50 17.06 -7.14
C CYS A 129 2.62 17.99 -7.60
N LEU A 130 3.68 18.08 -6.76
CA LEU A 130 4.82 18.97 -6.97
C LEU A 130 6.15 18.21 -6.86
N PRO A 131 7.23 18.74 -7.45
CA PRO A 131 8.59 18.33 -7.09
C PRO A 131 8.88 18.60 -5.61
N LEU A 132 9.62 17.71 -4.95
CA LEU A 132 10.00 17.88 -3.52
C LEU A 132 10.77 19.17 -3.26
N ALA A 133 11.44 19.70 -4.28
CA ALA A 133 12.12 21.01 -4.22
C ALA A 133 11.20 22.13 -3.73
N GLN A 134 9.94 22.12 -4.17
CA GLN A 134 8.99 23.22 -3.91
C GLN A 134 8.11 23.00 -2.69
N ILE A 135 8.00 21.75 -2.20
CA ILE A 135 7.19 21.44 -1.02
C ILE A 135 7.93 21.91 0.24
N PRO A 136 7.34 22.69 1.15
CA PRO A 136 7.98 23.12 2.40
C PRO A 136 8.39 21.95 3.29
N VAL A 137 9.47 22.13 4.05
CA VAL A 137 9.88 21.20 5.11
C VAL A 137 8.77 21.11 6.16
N GLY A 138 8.56 19.92 6.71
CA GLY A 138 7.47 19.64 7.66
C GLY A 138 6.18 19.14 7.01
N THR A 139 5.99 19.36 5.71
CA THR A 139 4.76 18.96 4.99
C THR A 139 4.60 17.44 4.91
N MET A 140 3.36 16.99 5.10
CA MET A 140 2.99 15.59 4.89
C MET A 140 2.72 15.35 3.41
N VAL A 141 3.30 14.28 2.87
CA VAL A 141 3.20 13.92 1.44
C VAL A 141 2.91 12.44 1.26
N HIS A 142 2.31 12.09 0.14
CA HIS A 142 2.07 10.71 -0.28
C HIS A 142 2.39 10.52 -1.76
N ASN A 143 2.24 9.29 -2.27
CA ASN A 143 2.50 8.94 -3.68
C ASN A 143 3.86 9.46 -4.17
N VAL A 144 4.91 9.23 -3.38
CA VAL A 144 6.25 9.78 -3.62
C VAL A 144 7.01 8.94 -4.63
N GLU A 145 7.66 9.61 -5.58
CA GLU A 145 8.58 8.98 -6.53
C GLU A 145 9.91 8.60 -5.87
N LEU A 146 10.50 7.50 -6.32
CA LEU A 146 11.89 7.13 -6.00
C LEU A 146 12.88 7.60 -7.07
N HIS A 147 12.41 7.68 -8.30
CA HIS A 147 13.17 8.16 -9.45
C HIS A 147 12.28 9.14 -10.20
N PRO A 148 12.78 10.34 -10.52
CA PRO A 148 12.01 11.34 -11.25
C PRO A 148 11.39 10.78 -12.54
N GLY A 149 10.11 11.08 -12.79
CA GLY A 149 9.37 10.66 -13.98
C GLY A 149 8.92 9.19 -14.02
N LYS A 150 9.30 8.37 -13.03
CA LYS A 150 8.87 6.96 -12.96
C LYS A 150 7.47 6.77 -12.40
N GLY A 151 6.96 7.76 -11.72
CA GLY A 151 5.69 7.73 -10.98
C GLY A 151 5.85 7.32 -9.52
N GLY A 152 4.87 7.66 -8.70
CA GLY A 152 4.88 7.43 -7.25
C GLY A 152 4.99 5.95 -6.90
N GLN A 153 5.89 5.61 -6.01
CA GLN A 153 6.18 4.25 -5.56
C GLN A 153 6.05 4.08 -4.04
N LEU A 154 6.31 5.12 -3.28
CA LEU A 154 6.23 5.13 -1.83
C LEU A 154 4.91 5.75 -1.34
N VAL A 155 4.48 5.36 -0.14
CA VAL A 155 3.36 5.97 0.59
C VAL A 155 2.06 6.02 -0.24
N ARG A 156 1.52 4.83 -0.57
CA ARG A 156 0.31 4.69 -1.39
C ARG A 156 -0.83 3.93 -0.72
N SER A 157 -0.57 3.36 0.46
CA SER A 157 -1.59 2.61 1.21
C SER A 157 -2.43 3.54 2.07
N ALA A 158 -3.66 3.12 2.38
CA ALA A 158 -4.60 3.86 3.22
C ALA A 158 -3.97 4.38 4.51
N GLY A 159 -4.30 5.59 4.90
CA GLY A 159 -3.85 6.23 6.13
C GLY A 159 -2.35 6.58 6.20
N ASN A 160 -1.57 6.27 5.16
CA ASN A 160 -0.12 6.53 5.21
C ASN A 160 0.21 7.94 4.72
N ALA A 161 1.22 8.53 5.35
CA ALA A 161 1.87 9.76 4.93
C ALA A 161 3.38 9.66 5.20
N ALA A 162 4.19 10.35 4.44
CA ALA A 162 5.60 10.61 4.73
C ALA A 162 5.76 12.09 5.05
N GLN A 163 6.68 12.41 5.94
CA GLN A 163 6.99 13.80 6.28
C GLN A 163 8.30 14.22 5.60
N LEU A 164 8.29 15.37 4.96
CA LEU A 164 9.50 16.00 4.41
C LEU A 164 10.27 16.65 5.56
N MET A 165 11.44 16.10 5.90
CA MET A 165 12.23 16.52 7.06
C MET A 165 13.28 17.57 6.73
N ALA A 166 13.96 17.43 5.61
CA ALA A 166 15.03 18.33 5.18
C ALA A 166 15.23 18.26 3.66
N LYS A 167 15.89 19.27 3.13
CA LYS A 167 16.34 19.35 1.74
C LYS A 167 17.82 19.74 1.74
N GLU A 168 18.67 18.87 1.18
CA GLU A 168 20.11 19.08 1.18
C GLU A 168 20.69 18.74 -0.21
N GLY A 169 21.21 19.73 -0.89
CA GLY A 169 21.79 19.57 -2.22
C GLY A 169 20.84 18.90 -3.21
N LYS A 170 21.20 17.72 -3.69
CA LYS A 170 20.42 16.95 -4.69
C LYS A 170 19.32 16.06 -4.09
N TYR A 171 19.20 16.00 -2.76
CA TYR A 171 18.31 15.07 -2.07
C TYR A 171 17.37 15.76 -1.08
N ALA A 172 16.21 15.18 -0.93
CA ALA A 172 15.25 15.45 0.12
C ALA A 172 15.21 14.28 1.09
N THR A 173 15.21 14.56 2.40
CA THR A 173 15.09 13.54 3.46
C THR A 173 13.63 13.36 3.82
N LEU A 174 13.12 12.15 3.63
CA LEU A 174 11.75 11.78 3.98
C LEU A 174 11.73 10.81 5.17
N ARG A 175 10.88 11.10 6.14
CA ARG A 175 10.48 10.16 7.20
C ARG A 175 9.30 9.35 6.69
N LEU A 176 9.54 8.05 6.43
CA LEU A 176 8.52 7.13 5.93
C LEU A 176 7.59 6.64 7.05
N PRO A 177 6.41 6.07 6.73
CA PRO A 177 5.47 5.51 7.72
C PRO A 177 6.10 4.43 8.61
N SER A 178 7.12 3.73 8.13
CA SER A 178 7.88 2.73 8.91
C SER A 178 8.82 3.33 9.96
N GLY A 179 9.00 4.68 9.99
CA GLY A 179 9.99 5.36 10.79
C GLY A 179 11.38 5.46 10.13
N GLU A 180 11.58 4.81 8.97
CA GLU A 180 12.84 4.93 8.20
C GLU A 180 12.99 6.34 7.65
N MET A 181 14.17 6.94 7.82
CA MET A 181 14.56 8.19 7.17
C MET A 181 15.37 7.88 5.92
N ARG A 182 14.88 8.35 4.78
CA ARG A 182 15.41 8.02 3.47
C ARG A 182 15.62 9.25 2.60
N LEU A 183 16.74 9.24 1.89
CA LEU A 183 17.05 10.23 0.84
C LEU A 183 16.30 9.87 -0.44
N VAL A 184 15.69 10.87 -1.04
CA VAL A 184 15.01 10.79 -2.35
C VAL A 184 15.49 11.98 -3.19
N PRO A 185 15.72 11.84 -4.50
CA PRO A 185 16.11 12.97 -5.34
C PRO A 185 15.13 14.14 -5.20
N ILE A 186 15.65 15.35 -5.10
CA ILE A 186 14.85 16.57 -4.86
C ILE A 186 13.88 16.88 -6.02
N GLN A 187 14.21 16.41 -7.23
CA GLN A 187 13.37 16.53 -8.43
C GLN A 187 12.20 15.52 -8.45
N ALA A 188 12.22 14.49 -7.57
CA ALA A 188 11.14 13.51 -7.49
C ALA A 188 9.85 14.19 -7.04
N ARG A 189 8.74 13.77 -7.63
CA ARG A 189 7.41 14.32 -7.33
C ARG A 189 6.77 13.62 -6.14
N ALA A 190 5.96 14.37 -5.43
CA ALA A 190 5.10 13.87 -4.37
C ALA A 190 3.76 14.61 -4.39
N THR A 191 2.72 13.98 -3.87
CA THR A 191 1.41 14.60 -3.71
C THR A 191 1.25 15.08 -2.27
N VAL A 192 0.79 16.31 -2.09
CA VAL A 192 0.58 16.93 -0.77
C VAL A 192 -0.58 16.25 -0.04
N GLY A 193 -0.39 15.99 1.25
CA GLY A 193 -1.38 15.42 2.16
C GLY A 193 -1.15 13.95 2.49
N GLN A 194 -2.05 13.40 3.30
CA GLN A 194 -2.10 11.99 3.73
C GLN A 194 -3.06 11.21 2.85
N VAL A 195 -2.80 9.93 2.62
CA VAL A 195 -3.74 9.03 1.92
C VAL A 195 -5.01 8.85 2.74
N GLY A 196 -6.17 8.91 2.09
CA GLY A 196 -7.49 8.71 2.71
C GLY A 196 -7.72 7.27 3.22
N ASN A 197 -8.95 6.98 3.66
CA ASN A 197 -9.34 5.70 4.27
C ASN A 197 -8.52 5.33 5.52
N ILE A 198 -8.34 6.28 6.42
CA ILE A 198 -7.46 6.16 7.60
C ILE A 198 -7.84 4.95 8.47
N ASP A 199 -9.13 4.71 8.68
CA ASP A 199 -9.64 3.66 9.58
C ASP A 199 -9.54 2.25 8.98
N HIS A 200 -8.95 2.10 7.78
CA HIS A 200 -8.86 0.80 7.10
C HIS A 200 -8.12 -0.27 7.94
N GLU A 201 -7.11 0.11 8.70
CA GLU A 201 -6.35 -0.82 9.54
C GLU A 201 -7.14 -1.33 10.76
N LEU A 202 -8.15 -0.58 11.21
CA LEU A 202 -9.00 -0.92 12.34
C LEU A 202 -10.10 -1.94 11.98
N ILE A 203 -10.25 -2.28 10.69
CA ILE A 203 -11.26 -3.21 10.22
C ILE A 203 -10.91 -4.64 10.61
N ASN A 204 -11.79 -5.26 11.39
CA ASN A 204 -11.69 -6.67 11.75
C ASN A 204 -12.47 -7.54 10.74
N ILE A 205 -11.77 -8.45 10.07
CA ILE A 205 -12.36 -9.33 9.05
C ILE A 205 -13.38 -10.30 9.64
N GLY A 206 -13.18 -10.78 10.87
CA GLY A 206 -14.11 -11.57 11.67
C GLY A 206 -14.26 -13.05 11.28
N LYS A 207 -14.11 -13.42 9.99
CA LYS A 207 -14.27 -14.82 9.54
C LYS A 207 -13.32 -15.22 8.41
N ALA A 208 -12.98 -16.51 8.36
CA ALA A 208 -12.08 -17.09 7.36
C ALA A 208 -12.63 -16.95 5.93
N GLY A 209 -13.94 -17.07 5.74
CA GLY A 209 -14.59 -16.92 4.42
C GLY A 209 -14.36 -15.53 3.81
N ARG A 210 -14.33 -14.45 4.61
CA ARG A 210 -14.03 -13.12 4.11
C ARG A 210 -12.57 -13.01 3.63
N LYS A 211 -11.61 -13.66 4.32
CA LYS A 211 -10.22 -13.80 3.85
C LYS A 211 -10.15 -14.60 2.54
N ARG A 212 -10.96 -15.66 2.41
CA ARG A 212 -11.03 -16.44 1.17
C ARG A 212 -11.49 -15.58 -0.03
N HIS A 213 -12.51 -14.75 0.16
CA HIS A 213 -12.96 -13.80 -0.88
C HIS A 213 -11.90 -12.78 -1.27
N MET A 214 -10.99 -12.44 -0.35
CA MET A 214 -9.83 -11.57 -0.65
C MET A 214 -8.71 -12.28 -1.44
N GLY A 215 -8.84 -13.59 -1.70
CA GLY A 215 -7.85 -14.39 -2.43
C GLY A 215 -6.74 -14.96 -1.54
N ILE A 216 -6.96 -15.01 -0.22
CA ILE A 216 -6.04 -15.62 0.74
C ILE A 216 -6.50 -17.03 1.04
N ARG A 217 -5.68 -18.04 0.70
CA ARG A 217 -5.92 -19.45 1.00
C ARG A 217 -5.51 -19.78 2.44
N PRO A 218 -6.10 -20.82 3.04
CA PRO A 218 -5.70 -21.30 4.36
C PRO A 218 -4.22 -21.68 4.42
N THR A 219 -3.62 -21.48 5.59
CA THR A 219 -2.23 -21.87 5.87
C THR A 219 -2.25 -23.03 6.85
N VAL A 220 -1.57 -24.11 6.51
CA VAL A 220 -1.34 -25.24 7.40
C VAL A 220 -0.04 -25.01 8.16
N ARG A 221 -0.05 -25.20 9.47
CA ARG A 221 1.14 -25.09 10.32
C ARG A 221 2.07 -26.31 10.10
N GLY A 222 3.40 -26.11 10.18
CA GLY A 222 4.37 -27.16 9.93
C GLY A 222 4.28 -28.36 10.88
N SER A 223 3.86 -28.16 12.13
CA SER A 223 3.73 -29.22 13.15
C SER A 223 2.64 -30.26 12.87
N VAL A 224 1.75 -30.05 11.90
CA VAL A 224 0.72 -31.02 11.48
C VAL A 224 1.04 -31.63 10.10
N MET A 225 2.25 -31.41 9.61
CA MET A 225 2.75 -32.03 8.38
C MET A 225 3.62 -33.24 8.71
N ASN A 226 3.98 -34.03 7.69
CA ASN A 226 4.92 -35.14 7.83
C ASN A 226 6.36 -34.62 7.96
N PRO A 227 7.29 -35.42 8.51
CA PRO A 227 8.69 -35.03 8.67
C PRO A 227 9.41 -34.65 7.38
N ASN A 228 9.02 -35.24 6.24
CA ASN A 228 9.54 -34.91 4.92
C ASN A 228 9.04 -33.56 4.36
N ASP A 229 7.89 -33.05 4.85
CA ASP A 229 7.26 -31.83 4.32
C ASP A 229 7.69 -30.57 5.09
N HIS A 230 8.03 -30.74 6.37
CA HIS A 230 8.40 -29.61 7.21
C HIS A 230 9.35 -30.03 8.36
N PRO A 231 10.35 -29.21 8.71
CA PRO A 231 11.25 -29.48 9.86
C PRO A 231 10.56 -29.66 11.21
N HIS A 232 9.30 -29.22 11.35
CA HIS A 232 8.49 -29.39 12.55
C HIS A 232 7.49 -30.55 12.45
N GLY A 233 7.55 -31.31 11.36
CA GLY A 233 6.62 -32.43 11.12
C GLY A 233 6.94 -33.67 11.91
N GLY A 234 5.93 -34.54 12.06
CA GLY A 234 6.05 -35.80 12.79
C GLY A 234 5.69 -35.73 14.26
N GLY A 235 5.82 -36.87 14.95
CA GLY A 235 5.48 -37.05 16.35
C GLY A 235 4.02 -37.40 16.61
N GLU A 236 3.70 -37.71 17.85
CA GLU A 236 2.38 -38.07 18.35
C GLU A 236 1.59 -36.86 18.84
N GLY A 237 0.31 -36.77 18.47
CA GLY A 237 -0.64 -35.79 18.98
C GLY A 237 -0.22 -34.33 18.76
N LYS A 238 -0.12 -33.55 19.85
CA LYS A 238 0.29 -32.14 19.83
C LYS A 238 1.78 -32.00 20.10
N THR A 239 2.62 -32.57 19.25
CA THR A 239 4.08 -32.50 19.37
C THR A 239 4.59 -31.07 19.30
N GLY A 240 5.56 -30.74 20.14
CA GLY A 240 6.28 -29.47 20.12
C GLY A 240 7.19 -29.33 18.91
N ILE A 241 7.86 -28.18 18.79
CA ILE A 241 8.73 -27.86 17.64
C ILE A 241 9.98 -28.77 17.60
N GLY A 242 10.47 -29.27 18.77
CA GLY A 242 11.64 -30.12 18.87
C GLY A 242 12.96 -29.49 18.39
N ARG A 243 13.02 -28.16 18.31
CA ARG A 243 14.20 -27.39 17.86
C ARG A 243 14.38 -26.13 18.72
N PRO A 244 15.60 -25.55 18.77
CA PRO A 244 15.84 -24.32 19.54
C PRO A 244 14.96 -23.13 19.17
N GLY A 245 14.36 -23.13 17.98
CA GLY A 245 13.44 -22.11 17.52
C GLY A 245 12.64 -22.52 16.29
N PRO A 246 11.58 -21.77 15.95
CA PRO A 246 10.75 -22.09 14.79
C PRO A 246 11.51 -21.94 13.47
N CYS A 247 11.32 -22.89 12.57
CA CYS A 247 11.94 -22.93 11.26
C CYS A 247 10.92 -22.73 10.14
N THR A 248 11.40 -22.23 9.00
CA THR A 248 10.67 -22.25 7.74
C THR A 248 10.67 -23.66 7.14
N PRO A 249 9.83 -23.98 6.13
CA PRO A 249 9.88 -25.27 5.43
C PRO A 249 11.25 -25.65 4.88
N TRP A 250 12.11 -24.66 4.66
CA TRP A 250 13.48 -24.85 4.17
C TRP A 250 14.55 -24.88 5.27
N GLY A 251 14.16 -25.03 6.53
CA GLY A 251 15.05 -25.14 7.66
C GLY A 251 15.69 -23.85 8.18
N LYS A 252 15.40 -22.70 7.58
CA LYS A 252 15.90 -21.42 8.07
C LYS A 252 15.09 -20.92 9.28
N PRO A 253 15.70 -20.20 10.24
CA PRO A 253 14.94 -19.59 11.34
C PRO A 253 13.78 -18.75 10.80
N ALA A 254 12.56 -18.97 11.35
CA ALA A 254 11.35 -18.27 10.92
C ALA A 254 11.23 -16.87 11.51
N LEU A 255 11.78 -16.67 12.72
CA LEU A 255 11.74 -15.40 13.45
C LEU A 255 13.17 -14.88 13.69
N GLY A 256 13.31 -13.56 13.70
CA GLY A 256 14.57 -12.87 14.03
C GLY A 256 15.66 -12.87 12.97
N LEU A 257 15.58 -13.69 11.92
CA LEU A 257 16.59 -13.73 10.88
C LEU A 257 16.57 -12.44 10.03
N LYS A 258 17.70 -11.73 10.00
CA LYS A 258 17.90 -10.56 9.15
C LYS A 258 18.15 -11.01 7.71
N THR A 259 17.12 -10.90 6.84
CA THR A 259 17.19 -11.35 5.44
C THR A 259 17.68 -10.28 4.46
N ARG A 260 17.79 -9.02 4.89
CA ARG A 260 18.33 -7.95 4.05
C ARG A 260 19.82 -8.18 3.77
N LYS A 261 20.22 -8.18 2.50
CA LYS A 261 21.65 -8.29 2.12
C LYS A 261 22.43 -7.10 2.71
N LYS A 262 23.62 -7.36 3.28
CA LYS A 262 24.50 -6.33 3.88
C LYS A 262 24.85 -5.25 2.85
N ASN A 263 25.31 -5.66 1.66
CA ASN A 263 25.79 -4.76 0.60
C ASN A 263 24.70 -4.45 -0.43
N LYS A 264 23.53 -3.95 0.02
CA LYS A 264 22.48 -3.54 -0.88
C LYS A 264 22.70 -2.08 -1.33
N GLN A 265 22.72 -1.82 -2.65
CA GLN A 265 22.94 -0.48 -3.21
C GLN A 265 22.02 0.61 -2.60
N SER A 266 20.80 0.26 -2.24
CA SER A 266 19.87 1.20 -1.61
C SER A 266 20.27 1.62 -0.19
N ASN A 267 21.33 1.05 0.42
CA ASN A 267 21.80 1.44 1.74
C ASN A 267 22.30 2.90 1.76
N LYS A 268 22.91 3.36 0.66
CA LYS A 268 23.41 4.74 0.52
C LYS A 268 22.32 5.81 0.65
N TYR A 269 21.05 5.44 0.44
CA TYR A 269 19.91 6.35 0.54
C TYR A 269 19.17 6.26 1.87
N ILE A 270 19.58 5.38 2.79
CA ILE A 270 18.96 5.25 4.11
C ILE A 270 19.83 5.98 5.14
N VAL A 271 19.30 7.05 5.70
CA VAL A 271 19.97 7.83 6.74
C VAL A 271 19.82 7.13 8.09
N ARG A 272 18.59 6.72 8.41
CA ARG A 272 18.24 6.08 9.69
C ARG A 272 17.22 4.98 9.45
N ARG A 273 17.43 3.83 10.06
CA ARG A 273 16.49 2.71 10.01
C ARG A 273 15.29 2.93 10.92
N ARG A 274 14.25 2.09 10.76
CA ARG A 274 13.04 2.10 11.59
C ARG A 274 13.30 1.88 13.09
N ASP A 275 14.38 1.19 13.44
CA ASP A 275 14.84 0.93 14.83
C ASP A 275 15.64 2.10 15.42
N GLY A 276 15.74 3.20 14.71
CA GLY A 276 16.44 4.39 15.14
C GLY A 276 17.96 4.36 14.96
N LYS A 277 18.53 3.23 14.51
CA LYS A 277 19.96 3.10 14.31
C LYS A 277 20.37 3.66 12.95
N ALA A 278 21.46 4.44 12.93
CA ALA A 278 22.13 4.79 11.68
C ALA A 278 22.62 3.52 11.00
N LEU A 279 22.66 3.52 9.66
CA LEU A 279 23.40 2.47 8.96
C LEU A 279 24.89 2.68 9.22
N SER A 280 25.53 1.74 9.89
CA SER A 280 27.00 1.69 9.89
C SER A 280 27.48 1.67 8.44
N LYS A 281 28.28 2.65 8.09
CA LYS A 281 28.98 2.72 6.81
C LYS A 281 29.84 1.49 6.59
#